data_5f72a1440f8372f70bb1f0c069cd1b80
#
_entry.id   5f72a1440f8372f70bb1f0c069cd1b80
#
_cell.length_a   1.000
_cell.length_b   1.000
_cell.length_c   1.000
_cell.angle_alpha   90.00
_cell.angle_beta   90.00
_cell.angle_gamma   90.00
#
_symmetry.space_group_name_H-M   'P 1'
#
loop_
_entity.id
_entity.type
_entity.pdbx_description
1 polymer ?
#
loop_
_entity_poly.entity_id
_entity_poly.type
_entity_poly.pdbx_seq_one_letter_code
_entity_poly.pdbx_strand_id
1 'polypeptide(L)'
;DFQKPIGSFLFMGKTGVGKTELAKTIADALFDNEKALVRIDMSELMEQHSVSKLIGSPPGYVGFENGGYLTEKIRRKPYSVILFDEIEKAHPSVLNILLQILDDGRLTDSKGRTVNFKNTIIIMTSNLKEEEISSYLRPELRNRIDKVIYFNELDQRVIRNIVELNIKKIIAMFKKNDVACTINDNVIDHLCREGYQPEYGARPIKRLIQHEIISEVSKYLLENPGSNNINISFDTKINIEDNINTQYQKTG
;
A
#
# COMPACT_ATOMS: atom_id res chain seq x y z
N ASP A 1 -21.13 18.06 5.23
CA ASP A 1 -21.24 18.47 6.64
C ASP A 1 -19.88 18.96 7.11
N PHE A 2 -19.76 20.25 7.41
CA PHE A 2 -18.48 20.93 7.77
C PHE A 2 -17.90 20.45 9.13
N GLN A 3 -18.57 19.53 9.80
CA GLN A 3 -18.17 19.03 11.11
C GLN A 3 -17.44 17.67 11.04
N LYS A 4 -17.45 16.99 9.88
CA LYS A 4 -16.91 15.63 9.69
C LYS A 4 -15.67 15.63 8.79
N PRO A 5 -14.92 14.52 8.70
CA PRO A 5 -13.92 14.31 7.66
C PRO A 5 -14.48 14.55 6.25
N ILE A 6 -13.61 14.83 5.27
CA ILE A 6 -14.00 15.05 3.86
C ILE A 6 -14.77 13.85 3.30
N GLY A 7 -14.39 12.63 3.71
CA GLY A 7 -15.08 11.40 3.35
C GLY A 7 -14.57 10.21 4.15
N SER A 8 -15.42 9.20 4.25
CA SER A 8 -15.16 7.95 4.96
C SER A 8 -15.54 6.75 4.10
N PHE A 9 -14.60 5.86 3.86
CA PHE A 9 -14.75 4.74 2.93
C PHE A 9 -14.34 3.43 3.59
N LEU A 10 -15.11 2.38 3.33
CA LEU A 10 -14.75 1.01 3.68
C LEU A 10 -14.44 0.22 2.40
N PHE A 11 -13.18 -0.21 2.24
CA PHE A 11 -12.71 -1.03 1.14
C PHE A 11 -12.78 -2.50 1.52
N MET A 12 -13.63 -3.26 0.87
CA MET A 12 -13.85 -4.67 1.14
C MET A 12 -13.33 -5.55 0.01
N GLY A 13 -12.76 -6.69 0.34
CA GLY A 13 -12.27 -7.66 -0.63
C GLY A 13 -11.08 -8.45 -0.11
N LYS A 14 -10.71 -9.51 -0.82
CA LYS A 14 -9.60 -10.39 -0.46
C LYS A 14 -8.27 -9.63 -0.34
N THR A 15 -7.32 -10.28 0.32
CA THR A 15 -5.95 -9.77 0.41
C THR A 15 -5.32 -9.63 -0.99
N GLY A 16 -4.54 -8.55 -1.20
CA GLY A 16 -3.76 -8.37 -2.43
C GLY A 16 -4.52 -7.90 -3.66
N VAL A 17 -5.80 -7.50 -3.53
CA VAL A 17 -6.61 -6.97 -4.65
C VAL A 17 -6.41 -5.48 -4.93
N GLY A 18 -5.56 -4.78 -4.17
CA GLY A 18 -5.20 -3.39 -4.44
C GLY A 18 -5.79 -2.34 -3.50
N LYS A 19 -6.49 -2.71 -2.40
CA LYS A 19 -7.12 -1.77 -1.46
C LYS A 19 -6.13 -0.70 -0.94
N THR A 20 -5.00 -1.12 -0.43
CA THR A 20 -3.93 -0.23 0.09
C THR A 20 -3.30 0.61 -1.03
N GLU A 21 -3.17 0.07 -2.24
CA GLU A 21 -2.60 0.80 -3.37
C GLU A 21 -3.54 1.92 -3.85
N LEU A 22 -4.86 1.66 -3.87
CA LEU A 22 -5.84 2.72 -4.15
C LEU A 22 -5.79 3.84 -3.12
N ALA A 23 -5.64 3.51 -1.82
CA ALA A 23 -5.51 4.53 -0.78
C ALA A 23 -4.27 5.44 -0.99
N LYS A 24 -3.13 4.88 -1.44
CA LYS A 24 -1.94 5.67 -1.82
C LYS A 24 -2.20 6.56 -3.03
N THR A 25 -2.84 6.00 -4.06
CA THR A 25 -3.19 6.76 -5.27
C THR A 25 -4.13 7.92 -4.95
N ILE A 26 -5.10 7.72 -4.04
CA ILE A 26 -5.98 8.80 -3.58
C ILE A 26 -5.19 9.89 -2.85
N ALA A 27 -4.23 9.51 -1.99
CA ALA A 27 -3.40 10.49 -1.29
C ALA A 27 -2.55 11.32 -2.26
N ASP A 28 -1.95 10.68 -3.27
CA ASP A 28 -1.17 11.32 -4.30
C ASP A 28 -2.04 12.26 -5.16
N ALA A 29 -3.17 11.77 -5.64
CA ALA A 29 -4.07 12.52 -6.52
C ALA A 29 -4.72 13.76 -5.86
N LEU A 30 -5.01 13.70 -4.55
CA LEU A 30 -5.71 14.77 -3.86
C LEU A 30 -4.78 15.77 -3.16
N PHE A 31 -3.61 15.29 -2.71
CA PHE A 31 -2.68 16.10 -1.92
C PHE A 31 -1.31 16.25 -2.59
N ASP A 32 -1.18 15.77 -3.84
CA ASP A 32 0.05 15.82 -4.66
C ASP A 32 1.29 15.27 -3.90
N ASN A 33 1.05 14.27 -3.04
CA ASN A 33 2.09 13.71 -2.18
C ASN A 33 1.69 12.34 -1.63
N GLU A 34 2.33 11.28 -2.07
CA GLU A 34 2.17 9.93 -1.49
C GLU A 34 2.43 9.89 0.03
N LYS A 35 3.28 10.82 0.55
CA LYS A 35 3.56 10.95 1.98
C LYS A 35 2.42 11.61 2.78
N ALA A 36 1.33 12.02 2.11
CA ALA A 36 0.08 12.41 2.76
C ALA A 36 -0.74 11.22 3.25
N LEU A 37 -0.32 9.98 2.97
CA LEU A 37 -0.92 8.77 3.52
C LEU A 37 -0.38 8.48 4.93
N VAL A 38 -1.29 8.45 5.91
CA VAL A 38 -1.03 7.96 7.26
C VAL A 38 -1.62 6.56 7.37
N ARG A 39 -0.78 5.53 7.34
CA ARG A 39 -1.23 4.14 7.47
C ARG A 39 -1.14 3.68 8.92
N ILE A 40 -2.20 3.03 9.37
CA ILE A 40 -2.32 2.39 10.68
C ILE A 40 -2.76 0.94 10.45
N ASP A 41 -1.89 0.01 10.82
CA ASP A 41 -2.17 -1.42 10.76
C ASP A 41 -2.91 -1.82 12.04
N MET A 42 -4.16 -2.28 11.89
CA MET A 42 -5.00 -2.64 13.02
C MET A 42 -4.57 -3.95 13.69
N SER A 43 -3.74 -4.76 13.03
CA SER A 43 -3.14 -5.94 13.65
C SER A 43 -2.17 -5.58 14.79
N GLU A 44 -1.63 -4.36 14.80
CA GLU A 44 -0.80 -3.82 15.90
C GLU A 44 -1.65 -3.25 17.05
N LEU A 45 -2.98 -3.20 16.90
CA LEU A 45 -3.92 -2.54 17.81
C LEU A 45 -5.00 -3.51 18.32
N MET A 46 -4.62 -4.76 18.54
CA MET A 46 -5.53 -5.85 18.97
C MET A 46 -5.86 -5.78 20.47
N GLU A 47 -5.10 -5.02 21.26
CA GLU A 47 -5.24 -4.97 22.71
C GLU A 47 -5.81 -3.62 23.19
N GLN A 48 -6.51 -3.64 24.33
CA GLN A 48 -7.17 -2.45 24.89
C GLN A 48 -6.21 -1.27 25.08
N HIS A 49 -5.00 -1.53 25.59
CA HIS A 49 -4.01 -0.49 25.82
C HIS A 49 -3.40 0.10 24.54
N SER A 50 -3.66 -0.51 23.37
CA SER A 50 -3.18 -0.01 22.08
C SER A 50 -3.77 1.35 21.70
N VAL A 51 -4.86 1.78 22.33
CA VAL A 51 -5.41 3.14 22.19
C VAL A 51 -4.34 4.19 22.47
N SER A 52 -3.48 3.98 23.47
CA SER A 52 -2.39 4.90 23.83
C SER A 52 -1.39 5.12 22.69
N LYS A 53 -1.21 4.14 21.79
CA LYS A 53 -0.37 4.32 20.60
C LYS A 53 -0.95 5.39 19.67
N LEU A 54 -2.27 5.50 19.58
CA LEU A 54 -2.95 6.44 18.68
C LEU A 54 -3.04 7.86 19.26
N ILE A 55 -3.43 7.98 20.52
CA ILE A 55 -3.71 9.27 21.17
C ILE A 55 -2.66 9.70 22.20
N GLY A 56 -1.70 8.83 22.54
CA GLY A 56 -0.67 9.06 23.56
C GLY A 56 -0.98 8.38 24.89
N SER A 57 0.07 8.14 25.68
CA SER A 57 -0.05 7.60 27.04
C SER A 57 -0.58 8.64 28.01
N PRO A 58 -1.36 8.24 29.04
CA PRO A 58 -1.79 9.14 30.10
C PRO A 58 -0.61 9.76 30.87
N PRO A 59 -0.81 10.91 31.55
CA PRO A 59 0.20 11.49 32.40
C PRO A 59 0.74 10.50 33.45
N GLY A 60 2.05 10.47 33.63
CA GLY A 60 2.73 9.55 34.56
C GLY A 60 3.10 8.19 33.99
N TYR A 61 2.68 7.86 32.78
CA TYR A 61 3.07 6.62 32.10
C TYR A 61 4.24 6.82 31.13
N VAL A 62 5.03 5.77 30.93
CA VAL A 62 6.13 5.76 29.94
C VAL A 62 5.60 6.12 28.56
N GLY A 63 6.28 7.03 27.86
CA GLY A 63 5.89 7.48 26.50
C GLY A 63 4.93 8.67 26.46
N PHE A 64 4.51 9.25 27.58
CA PHE A 64 3.64 10.44 27.62
C PHE A 64 4.20 11.60 26.79
N GLU A 65 5.52 11.85 26.87
CA GLU A 65 6.18 12.94 26.12
C GLU A 65 6.10 12.78 24.60
N ASN A 66 6.08 11.54 24.11
CA ASN A 66 6.10 11.26 22.68
C ASN A 66 4.77 11.60 21.97
N GLY A 67 3.65 11.70 22.74
CA GLY A 67 2.31 11.87 22.18
C GLY A 67 1.79 10.64 21.42
N GLY A 68 0.60 10.73 20.86
CA GLY A 68 0.00 9.64 20.07
C GLY A 68 0.42 9.68 18.61
N TYR A 69 0.67 8.52 18.02
CA TYR A 69 1.09 8.42 16.63
C TYR A 69 0.10 9.08 15.65
N LEU A 70 -1.19 8.78 15.78
CA LEU A 70 -2.22 9.34 14.91
C LEU A 70 -2.38 10.84 15.14
N THR A 71 -2.55 11.25 16.39
CA THR A 71 -2.79 12.66 16.74
C THR A 71 -1.61 13.56 16.37
N GLU A 72 -0.37 13.12 16.57
CA GLU A 72 0.81 13.89 16.18
C GLU A 72 0.97 13.98 14.66
N LYS A 73 0.68 12.90 13.91
CA LYS A 73 0.74 12.91 12.45
C LYS A 73 -0.26 13.91 11.85
N ILE A 74 -1.52 13.86 12.30
CA ILE A 74 -2.57 14.74 11.76
C ILE A 74 -2.39 16.19 12.21
N ARG A 75 -1.91 16.42 13.44
CA ARG A 75 -1.58 17.77 13.89
C ARG A 75 -0.51 18.44 13.01
N ARG A 76 0.48 17.65 12.55
CA ARG A 76 1.55 18.15 11.66
C ARG A 76 1.12 18.24 10.20
N LYS A 77 0.23 17.37 9.76
CA LYS A 77 -0.26 17.28 8.38
C LYS A 77 -1.77 17.10 8.38
N PRO A 78 -2.54 18.19 8.51
CA PRO A 78 -4.00 18.10 8.62
C PRO A 78 -4.68 17.66 7.32
N TYR A 79 -4.06 17.87 6.16
CA TYR A 79 -4.53 17.36 4.87
C TYR A 79 -3.87 16.02 4.58
N SER A 80 -4.58 14.94 4.90
CA SER A 80 -4.04 13.57 4.81
C SER A 80 -5.14 12.57 4.49
N VAL A 81 -4.75 11.47 3.88
CA VAL A 81 -5.54 10.24 3.83
C VAL A 81 -5.09 9.37 5.00
N ILE A 82 -6.03 8.93 5.82
CA ILE A 82 -5.77 8.01 6.93
C ILE A 82 -6.30 6.64 6.53
N LEU A 83 -5.41 5.67 6.44
CA LEU A 83 -5.74 4.28 6.12
C LEU A 83 -5.69 3.43 7.39
N PHE A 84 -6.83 2.95 7.83
CA PHE A 84 -6.96 1.93 8.87
C PHE A 84 -7.04 0.55 8.19
N ASP A 85 -5.91 -0.15 8.19
CA ASP A 85 -5.76 -1.41 7.45
C ASP A 85 -6.18 -2.61 8.33
N GLU A 86 -7.02 -3.51 7.79
CA GLU A 86 -7.57 -4.69 8.47
C GLU A 86 -8.40 -4.35 9.72
N ILE A 87 -9.46 -3.54 9.53
CA ILE A 87 -10.29 -3.01 10.62
C ILE A 87 -10.84 -4.10 11.55
N GLU A 88 -11.06 -5.31 11.05
CA GLU A 88 -11.51 -6.48 11.80
C GLU A 88 -10.53 -6.98 12.85
N LYS A 89 -9.29 -6.53 12.82
CA LYS A 89 -8.27 -6.89 13.82
C LYS A 89 -8.27 -5.96 15.03
N ALA A 90 -8.89 -4.78 14.90
CA ALA A 90 -8.83 -3.75 15.93
C ALA A 90 -9.57 -4.16 17.21
N HIS A 91 -9.00 -3.82 18.37
CA HIS A 91 -9.74 -3.90 19.62
C HIS A 91 -10.94 -2.94 19.63
N PRO A 92 -12.08 -3.28 20.24
CA PRO A 92 -13.28 -2.42 20.30
C PRO A 92 -13.01 -0.99 20.80
N SER A 93 -12.07 -0.80 21.70
CA SER A 93 -11.67 0.53 22.18
C SER A 93 -11.07 1.41 21.08
N VAL A 94 -10.36 0.81 20.12
CA VAL A 94 -9.81 1.51 18.95
C VAL A 94 -10.94 1.91 18.00
N LEU A 95 -11.96 1.06 17.83
CA LEU A 95 -13.15 1.39 17.04
C LEU A 95 -13.93 2.59 17.62
N ASN A 96 -13.93 2.77 18.94
CA ASN A 96 -14.53 3.95 19.57
C ASN A 96 -13.77 5.25 19.23
N ILE A 97 -12.44 5.20 19.05
CA ILE A 97 -11.65 6.34 18.55
C ILE A 97 -12.07 6.70 17.12
N LEU A 98 -12.23 5.68 16.26
CA LEU A 98 -12.73 5.88 14.90
C LEU A 98 -14.12 6.51 14.88
N LEU A 99 -15.03 6.02 15.72
CA LEU A 99 -16.37 6.58 15.83
C LEU A 99 -16.33 8.07 16.18
N GLN A 100 -15.50 8.47 17.15
CA GLN A 100 -15.33 9.88 17.52
C GLN A 100 -14.79 10.74 16.35
N ILE A 101 -13.82 10.23 15.61
CA ILE A 101 -13.28 10.92 14.43
C ILE A 101 -14.37 11.11 13.38
N LEU A 102 -15.17 10.08 13.10
CA LEU A 102 -16.21 10.10 12.06
C LEU A 102 -17.43 10.95 12.45
N ASP A 103 -17.71 11.06 13.73
CA ASP A 103 -18.83 11.88 14.25
C ASP A 103 -18.46 13.36 14.37
N ASP A 104 -17.38 13.64 15.11
CA ASP A 104 -17.02 14.99 15.54
C ASP A 104 -15.95 15.63 14.66
N GLY A 105 -15.31 14.88 13.76
CA GLY A 105 -14.16 15.36 12.96
C GLY A 105 -12.98 15.83 13.82
N ARG A 106 -12.90 15.37 15.07
CA ARG A 106 -11.84 15.73 16.02
C ARG A 106 -11.54 14.61 17.00
N LEU A 107 -10.35 14.67 17.59
CA LEU A 107 -9.90 13.73 18.61
C LEU A 107 -9.06 14.48 19.64
N THR A 108 -9.30 14.24 20.93
CA THR A 108 -8.47 14.81 22.00
C THR A 108 -7.35 13.83 22.35
N ASP A 109 -6.11 14.32 22.33
CA ASP A 109 -4.95 13.52 22.71
C ASP A 109 -4.78 13.43 24.24
N SER A 110 -3.83 12.61 24.69
CA SER A 110 -3.52 12.40 26.12
C SER A 110 -2.99 13.67 26.82
N LYS A 111 -2.56 14.69 26.06
CA LYS A 111 -2.11 16.00 26.59
C LYS A 111 -3.25 17.02 26.65
N GLY A 112 -4.50 16.62 26.37
CA GLY A 112 -5.66 17.49 26.36
C GLY A 112 -5.79 18.38 25.10
N ARG A 113 -4.97 18.15 24.06
CA ARG A 113 -5.03 18.93 22.83
C ARG A 113 -6.06 18.34 21.87
N THR A 114 -6.92 19.16 21.35
CA THR A 114 -7.87 18.76 20.30
C THR A 114 -7.22 18.80 18.92
N VAL A 115 -7.23 17.67 18.23
CA VAL A 115 -6.69 17.51 16.87
C VAL A 115 -7.86 17.47 15.88
N ASN A 116 -7.78 18.27 14.83
CA ASN A 116 -8.80 18.42 13.80
C ASN A 116 -8.60 17.42 12.66
N PHE A 117 -9.62 16.61 12.37
CA PHE A 117 -9.66 15.61 11.29
C PHE A 117 -10.57 16.01 10.12
N LYS A 118 -11.15 17.20 10.12
CA LYS A 118 -12.13 17.64 9.10
C LYS A 118 -11.53 17.73 7.69
N ASN A 119 -10.22 17.91 7.58
CA ASN A 119 -9.51 17.97 6.30
C ASN A 119 -8.91 16.62 5.90
N THR A 120 -9.32 15.52 6.53
CA THR A 120 -8.82 14.20 6.23
C THR A 120 -9.83 13.36 5.46
N ILE A 121 -9.32 12.36 4.75
CA ILE A 121 -10.12 11.26 4.20
C ILE A 121 -9.82 10.02 5.00
N ILE A 122 -10.86 9.36 5.47
CA ILE A 122 -10.75 8.12 6.24
C ILE A 122 -11.02 6.95 5.32
N ILE A 123 -10.07 6.04 5.23
CA ILE A 123 -10.20 4.77 4.51
C ILE A 123 -9.97 3.64 5.49
N MET A 124 -10.92 2.73 5.55
CA MET A 124 -10.83 1.48 6.30
C MET A 124 -10.74 0.33 5.31
N THR A 125 -9.95 -0.70 5.57
CA THR A 125 -9.96 -1.92 4.76
C THR A 125 -10.40 -3.11 5.56
N SER A 126 -11.03 -4.07 4.90
CA SER A 126 -11.38 -5.37 5.48
C SER A 126 -11.19 -6.49 4.46
N ASN A 127 -10.78 -7.66 4.96
CA ASN A 127 -10.69 -8.90 4.19
C ASN A 127 -11.92 -9.81 4.42
N LEU A 128 -12.81 -9.42 5.32
CA LEU A 128 -14.04 -10.15 5.62
C LEU A 128 -15.08 -10.00 4.50
N LYS A 129 -16.03 -10.92 4.47
CA LYS A 129 -17.23 -10.80 3.65
C LYS A 129 -18.21 -9.80 4.27
N GLU A 130 -19.21 -9.38 3.49
CA GLU A 130 -20.19 -8.39 3.93
C GLU A 130 -20.98 -8.82 5.17
N GLU A 131 -21.37 -10.09 5.23
CA GLU A 131 -22.11 -10.63 6.38
C GLU A 131 -21.25 -10.62 7.64
N GLU A 132 -19.98 -10.99 7.51
CA GLU A 132 -19.03 -11.05 8.63
C GLU A 132 -18.70 -9.65 9.16
N ILE A 133 -18.38 -8.70 8.27
CA ILE A 133 -18.08 -7.32 8.70
C ILE A 133 -19.31 -6.65 9.29
N SER A 134 -20.50 -6.98 8.80
CA SER A 134 -21.77 -6.47 9.31
C SER A 134 -22.05 -6.90 10.73
N SER A 135 -21.59 -8.08 11.14
CA SER A 135 -21.69 -8.54 12.53
C SER A 135 -20.56 -7.98 13.42
N TYR A 136 -19.40 -7.67 12.84
CA TYR A 136 -18.25 -7.15 13.55
C TYR A 136 -18.35 -5.64 13.83
N LEU A 137 -18.72 -4.84 12.83
CA LEU A 137 -18.86 -3.40 12.98
C LEU A 137 -20.22 -3.06 13.61
N ARG A 138 -20.19 -2.36 14.73
CA ARG A 138 -21.41 -1.84 15.37
C ARG A 138 -22.20 -0.96 14.41
N PRO A 139 -23.56 -0.97 14.50
CA PRO A 139 -24.41 -0.16 13.64
C PRO A 139 -24.05 1.32 13.64
N GLU A 140 -23.62 1.86 14.78
CA GLU A 140 -23.22 3.26 14.92
C GLU A 140 -22.03 3.61 14.00
N LEU A 141 -21.01 2.74 13.95
CA LEU A 141 -19.84 2.96 13.09
C LEU A 141 -20.19 2.80 11.60
N ARG A 142 -21.01 1.79 11.28
CA ARG A 142 -21.46 1.55 9.90
C ARG A 142 -22.26 2.74 9.33
N ASN A 143 -23.11 3.36 10.14
CA ASN A 143 -23.93 4.52 9.75
C ASN A 143 -23.08 5.79 9.53
N ARG A 144 -21.79 5.79 9.89
CA ARG A 144 -20.85 6.91 9.69
C ARG A 144 -19.95 6.71 8.48
N ILE A 145 -20.01 5.53 7.86
CA ILE A 145 -19.26 5.24 6.63
C ILE A 145 -20.06 5.76 5.44
N ASP A 146 -19.51 6.70 4.69
CA ASP A 146 -20.19 7.31 3.55
C ASP A 146 -20.40 6.31 2.42
N LYS A 147 -19.40 5.43 2.18
CA LYS A 147 -19.49 4.44 1.11
C LYS A 147 -18.68 3.18 1.39
N VAL A 148 -19.27 2.03 1.05
CA VAL A 148 -18.57 0.74 0.97
C VAL A 148 -18.20 0.49 -0.49
N ILE A 149 -16.94 0.11 -0.72
CA ILE A 149 -16.37 -0.18 -2.04
C ILE A 149 -15.86 -1.61 -2.05
N TYR A 150 -16.42 -2.42 -2.95
CA TYR A 150 -16.06 -3.83 -3.09
C TYR A 150 -14.98 -4.01 -4.15
N PHE A 151 -13.91 -4.67 -3.78
CA PHE A 151 -12.81 -5.04 -4.67
C PHE A 151 -13.01 -6.48 -5.13
N ASN A 152 -13.16 -6.66 -6.42
CA ASN A 152 -13.24 -7.98 -7.04
C ASN A 152 -11.87 -8.67 -7.04
N GLU A 153 -11.88 -9.98 -7.21
CA GLU A 153 -10.66 -10.73 -7.50
C GLU A 153 -10.04 -10.23 -8.80
N LEU A 154 -8.72 -10.31 -8.86
CA LEU A 154 -7.97 -9.84 -10.02
C LEU A 154 -8.11 -10.86 -11.16
N ASP A 155 -8.60 -10.43 -12.30
CA ASP A 155 -8.56 -11.22 -13.53
C ASP A 155 -7.15 -11.23 -14.16
N GLN A 156 -6.93 -12.12 -15.12
CA GLN A 156 -5.61 -12.27 -15.75
C GLN A 156 -5.14 -11.00 -16.48
N ARG A 157 -6.06 -10.21 -17.04
CA ARG A 157 -5.74 -8.94 -17.69
C ARG A 157 -5.21 -7.93 -16.66
N VAL A 158 -5.87 -7.82 -15.52
CA VAL A 158 -5.44 -6.93 -14.44
C VAL A 158 -4.10 -7.38 -13.86
N ILE A 159 -3.90 -8.70 -13.67
CA ILE A 159 -2.62 -9.26 -13.22
C ILE A 159 -1.49 -8.88 -14.20
N ARG A 160 -1.69 -9.05 -15.51
CA ARG A 160 -0.72 -8.65 -16.53
C ARG A 160 -0.39 -7.16 -16.45
N ASN A 161 -1.39 -6.30 -16.35
CA ASN A 161 -1.19 -4.85 -16.20
C ASN A 161 -0.37 -4.52 -14.94
N ILE A 162 -0.59 -5.22 -13.83
CA ILE A 162 0.18 -5.04 -12.58
C ILE A 162 1.65 -5.44 -12.80
N VAL A 163 1.90 -6.57 -13.45
CA VAL A 163 3.26 -7.03 -13.79
C VAL A 163 3.95 -5.99 -14.68
N GLU A 164 3.32 -5.59 -15.79
CA GLU A 164 3.87 -4.61 -16.72
C GLU A 164 4.20 -3.26 -16.06
N LEU A 165 3.32 -2.77 -15.18
CA LEU A 165 3.59 -1.54 -14.41
C LEU A 165 4.82 -1.67 -13.50
N ASN A 166 5.00 -2.82 -12.85
CA ASN A 166 6.17 -3.06 -12.02
C ASN A 166 7.44 -3.20 -12.88
N ILE A 167 7.36 -3.89 -14.00
CA ILE A 167 8.47 -4.02 -14.97
C ILE A 167 8.90 -2.64 -15.50
N LYS A 168 7.96 -1.77 -15.89
CA LYS A 168 8.26 -0.39 -16.31
C LYS A 168 9.02 0.39 -15.24
N LYS A 169 8.64 0.26 -13.97
CA LYS A 169 9.35 0.90 -12.84
C LYS A 169 10.79 0.39 -12.72
N ILE A 170 11.00 -0.90 -12.94
CA ILE A 170 12.32 -1.53 -12.85
C ILE A 170 13.21 -1.12 -14.02
N ILE A 171 12.69 -1.12 -15.25
CA ILE A 171 13.41 -0.62 -16.41
C ILE A 171 13.83 0.84 -16.18
N ALA A 172 12.94 1.67 -15.64
CA ALA A 172 13.27 3.06 -15.31
C ALA A 172 14.34 3.17 -14.20
N MET A 173 14.34 2.25 -13.23
CA MET A 173 15.37 2.17 -12.19
C MET A 173 16.72 1.77 -12.76
N PHE A 174 16.79 0.76 -13.63
CA PHE A 174 18.04 0.37 -14.30
C PHE A 174 18.58 1.50 -15.18
N LYS A 175 17.71 2.17 -15.94
CA LYS A 175 18.09 3.33 -16.76
C LYS A 175 18.69 4.47 -15.94
N LYS A 176 18.22 4.72 -14.71
CA LYS A 176 18.82 5.72 -13.81
C LYS A 176 20.23 5.34 -13.34
N ASN A 177 20.62 4.08 -13.47
CA ASN A 177 21.95 3.55 -13.16
C ASN A 177 22.72 3.23 -14.44
N ASP A 178 22.40 3.90 -15.55
CA ASP A 178 23.07 3.78 -16.86
C ASP A 178 23.02 2.37 -17.47
N VAL A 179 22.04 1.56 -17.08
CA VAL A 179 21.80 0.24 -17.64
C VAL A 179 20.50 0.27 -18.49
N ALA A 180 20.65 0.12 -19.80
CA ALA A 180 19.54 -0.11 -20.70
C ALA A 180 19.08 -1.57 -20.55
N CYS A 181 17.78 -1.80 -20.43
CA CYS A 181 17.22 -3.13 -20.20
C CYS A 181 15.98 -3.35 -21.07
N THR A 182 15.95 -4.44 -21.82
CA THR A 182 14.76 -4.99 -22.49
C THR A 182 14.30 -6.25 -21.76
N ILE A 183 13.00 -6.41 -21.62
CA ILE A 183 12.39 -7.58 -20.96
C ILE A 183 11.38 -8.19 -21.92
N ASN A 184 11.56 -9.45 -22.24
CA ASN A 184 10.75 -10.15 -23.21
C ASN A 184 9.38 -10.55 -22.63
N ASP A 185 8.38 -10.71 -23.50
CA ASP A 185 7.01 -11.09 -23.09
C ASP A 185 6.93 -12.41 -22.33
N ASN A 186 7.79 -13.38 -22.63
CA ASN A 186 7.84 -14.65 -21.93
C ASN A 186 8.20 -14.50 -20.42
N VAL A 187 8.98 -13.47 -20.07
CA VAL A 187 9.24 -13.09 -18.67
C VAL A 187 7.96 -12.57 -18.01
N ILE A 188 7.22 -11.70 -18.72
CA ILE A 188 5.95 -11.17 -18.24
C ILE A 188 4.95 -12.29 -17.99
N ASP A 189 4.83 -13.24 -18.95
CA ASP A 189 3.95 -14.40 -18.84
C ASP A 189 4.31 -15.31 -17.67
N HIS A 190 5.61 -15.54 -17.43
CA HIS A 190 6.11 -16.27 -16.28
C HIS A 190 5.73 -15.57 -14.97
N LEU A 191 6.01 -14.27 -14.85
CA LEU A 191 5.68 -13.48 -13.67
C LEU A 191 4.18 -13.42 -13.38
N CYS A 192 3.34 -13.44 -14.42
CA CYS A 192 1.87 -13.50 -14.26
C CYS A 192 1.43 -14.84 -13.68
N ARG A 193 2.03 -15.95 -14.13
CA ARG A 193 1.71 -17.29 -13.66
C ARG A 193 2.10 -17.52 -12.23
N GLU A 194 3.38 -17.24 -11.91
CA GLU A 194 3.97 -17.53 -10.61
C GLU A 194 3.68 -16.45 -9.56
N GLY A 195 3.48 -15.20 -10.01
CA GLY A 195 3.31 -14.05 -9.14
C GLY A 195 1.89 -13.85 -8.60
N TYR A 196 0.89 -14.56 -9.12
CA TYR A 196 -0.48 -14.48 -8.62
C TYR A 196 -0.86 -15.75 -7.85
N GLN A 197 -1.36 -15.57 -6.64
CA GLN A 197 -1.90 -16.64 -5.82
C GLN A 197 -3.27 -16.20 -5.28
N PRO A 198 -4.34 -17.01 -5.43
CA PRO A 198 -5.70 -16.65 -5.02
C PRO A 198 -5.82 -16.20 -3.56
N GLU A 199 -4.97 -16.74 -2.68
CA GLU A 199 -4.94 -16.41 -1.25
C GLU A 199 -4.23 -15.08 -0.94
N TYR A 200 -3.21 -14.72 -1.72
CA TYR A 200 -2.34 -13.56 -1.50
C TYR A 200 -2.50 -12.47 -2.56
N GLY A 201 -3.31 -12.73 -3.61
CA GLY A 201 -3.54 -11.83 -4.74
C GLY A 201 -2.24 -11.51 -5.48
N ALA A 202 -2.01 -10.25 -5.78
CA ALA A 202 -0.83 -9.75 -6.48
C ALA A 202 0.38 -9.44 -5.57
N ARG A 203 0.28 -9.67 -4.25
CA ARG A 203 1.41 -9.41 -3.31
C ARG A 203 2.70 -10.15 -3.68
N PRO A 204 2.67 -11.44 -4.11
CA PRO A 204 3.88 -12.16 -4.48
C PRO A 204 4.61 -11.59 -5.70
N ILE A 205 3.92 -10.90 -6.61
CA ILE A 205 4.51 -10.34 -7.85
C ILE A 205 5.74 -9.46 -7.55
N LYS A 206 5.62 -8.52 -6.61
CA LYS A 206 6.73 -7.64 -6.26
C LYS A 206 7.93 -8.39 -5.71
N ARG A 207 7.67 -9.43 -4.92
CA ARG A 207 8.72 -10.26 -4.30
C ARG A 207 9.39 -11.14 -5.36
N LEU A 208 8.61 -11.71 -6.27
CA LEU A 208 9.11 -12.51 -7.38
C LEU A 208 10.00 -11.68 -8.31
N ILE A 209 9.57 -10.49 -8.70
CA ILE A 209 10.35 -9.55 -9.50
C ILE A 209 11.67 -9.17 -8.79
N GLN A 210 11.63 -8.89 -7.49
CA GLN A 210 12.82 -8.59 -6.72
C GLN A 210 13.82 -9.73 -6.76
N HIS A 211 13.34 -10.95 -6.58
CA HIS A 211 14.19 -12.14 -6.49
C HIS A 211 14.70 -12.58 -7.88
N GLU A 212 13.82 -12.69 -8.87
CA GLU A 212 14.16 -13.27 -10.16
C GLU A 212 14.73 -12.26 -11.17
N ILE A 213 14.34 -10.98 -11.07
CA ILE A 213 14.82 -9.97 -12.02
C ILE A 213 15.94 -9.14 -11.39
N ILE A 214 15.65 -8.44 -10.27
CA ILE A 214 16.62 -7.47 -9.74
C ILE A 214 17.86 -8.18 -9.21
N SER A 215 17.72 -9.29 -8.49
CA SER A 215 18.84 -10.03 -7.94
C SER A 215 19.71 -10.65 -9.05
N GLU A 216 19.09 -11.28 -10.06
CA GLU A 216 19.82 -11.91 -11.17
C GLU A 216 20.51 -10.87 -12.05
N VAL A 217 19.86 -9.74 -12.36
CA VAL A 217 20.51 -8.63 -13.09
C VAL A 217 21.67 -8.07 -12.29
N SER A 218 21.52 -7.86 -10.99
CA SER A 218 22.61 -7.35 -10.15
C SER A 218 23.81 -8.28 -10.15
N LYS A 219 23.58 -9.61 -10.07
CA LYS A 219 24.64 -10.61 -10.15
C LYS A 219 25.32 -10.60 -11.51
N TYR A 220 24.53 -10.58 -12.60
CA TYR A 220 25.05 -10.52 -13.96
C TYR A 220 25.96 -9.30 -14.19
N LEU A 221 25.55 -8.12 -13.74
CA LEU A 221 26.33 -6.88 -13.87
C LEU A 221 27.62 -6.90 -13.04
N LEU A 222 27.63 -7.57 -11.88
CA LEU A 222 28.85 -7.75 -11.08
C LEU A 222 29.85 -8.71 -11.77
N GLU A 223 29.35 -9.74 -12.44
CA GLU A 223 30.18 -10.70 -13.19
C GLU A 223 30.63 -10.12 -14.54
N ASN A 224 29.93 -9.13 -15.10
CA ASN A 224 30.20 -8.49 -16.39
C ASN A 224 30.27 -6.95 -16.25
N PRO A 225 31.34 -6.39 -15.70
CA PRO A 225 31.44 -4.96 -15.35
C PRO A 225 31.36 -3.96 -16.52
N GLY A 226 31.33 -4.42 -17.76
CA GLY A 226 31.20 -3.57 -18.95
C GLY A 226 29.79 -3.56 -19.54
N SER A 227 28.90 -4.42 -19.06
CA SER A 227 27.53 -4.53 -19.57
C SER A 227 26.69 -3.35 -19.17
N ASN A 228 26.14 -2.64 -20.16
CA ASN A 228 25.22 -1.50 -19.94
C ASN A 228 23.96 -1.57 -20.80
N ASN A 229 23.79 -2.63 -21.58
CA ASN A 229 22.62 -2.86 -22.42
C ASN A 229 22.28 -4.35 -22.44
N ILE A 230 21.26 -4.75 -21.69
CA ILE A 230 20.94 -6.14 -21.44
C ILE A 230 19.53 -6.50 -21.94
N ASN A 231 19.36 -7.75 -22.34
CA ASN A 231 18.08 -8.37 -22.66
C ASN A 231 17.80 -9.47 -21.64
N ILE A 232 16.57 -9.46 -21.09
CA ILE A 232 16.11 -10.47 -20.14
C ILE A 232 15.03 -11.31 -20.83
N SER A 233 15.24 -12.61 -20.84
CA SER A 233 14.32 -13.60 -21.38
C SER A 233 14.07 -14.71 -20.35
N PHE A 234 13.02 -15.48 -20.57
CA PHE A 234 12.67 -16.66 -19.76
C PHE A 234 12.48 -17.87 -20.67
N ASP A 235 13.11 -18.98 -20.28
CA ASP A 235 12.85 -20.30 -20.85
C ASP A 235 12.48 -21.26 -19.72
N THR A 236 13.44 -21.94 -19.13
CA THR A 236 13.28 -22.71 -17.87
C THR A 236 13.69 -21.89 -16.65
N LYS A 237 14.47 -20.84 -16.87
CA LYS A 237 14.93 -19.85 -15.87
C LYS A 237 15.07 -18.48 -16.54
N ILE A 238 15.29 -17.46 -15.74
CA ILE A 238 15.68 -16.13 -16.24
C ILE A 238 17.05 -16.21 -16.87
N ASN A 239 17.17 -15.76 -18.12
CA ASN A 239 18.40 -15.62 -18.87
C ASN A 239 18.66 -14.15 -19.14
N ILE A 240 19.89 -13.72 -18.93
CA ILE A 240 20.33 -12.33 -19.13
C ILE A 240 21.51 -12.35 -20.09
N GLU A 241 21.42 -11.56 -21.14
CA GLU A 241 22.42 -11.46 -22.21
C GLU A 241 22.65 -10.00 -22.56
N ASP A 242 23.87 -9.66 -23.01
CA ASP A 242 24.11 -8.36 -23.60
C ASP A 242 23.34 -8.21 -24.90
N ASN A 243 22.65 -7.08 -25.08
CA ASN A 243 22.08 -6.68 -26.37
C ASN A 243 23.25 -6.31 -27.28
N ILE A 244 23.72 -7.27 -28.09
CA ILE A 244 24.73 -7.01 -29.13
C ILE A 244 24.09 -6.07 -30.15
N ASN A 245 24.51 -4.81 -30.16
CA ASN A 245 24.14 -3.86 -31.20
C ASN A 245 24.60 -4.42 -32.57
N THR A 246 23.66 -4.92 -33.35
CA THR A 246 23.85 -5.38 -34.75
C THR A 246 24.12 -4.19 -35.68
N GLN A 247 24.91 -3.19 -35.25
CA GLN A 247 25.26 -2.02 -36.06
C GLN A 247 26.68 -2.06 -36.66
N TYR A 248 27.37 -3.19 -36.56
CA TYR A 248 28.68 -3.35 -37.22
C TYR A 248 28.68 -4.47 -38.25
N GLN A 249 27.72 -4.46 -39.20
CA GLN A 249 27.82 -5.22 -40.46
C GLN A 249 27.22 -4.44 -41.61
N LYS A 250 27.84 -3.30 -41.98
CA LYS A 250 27.77 -2.70 -43.34
C LYS A 250 28.92 -1.76 -43.49
N THR A 251 30.14 -2.28 -43.67
CA THR A 251 31.21 -1.72 -44.48
C THR A 251 32.23 -2.82 -44.72
N GLY A 252 32.15 -3.46 -45.84
CA GLY A 252 33.09 -4.38 -46.43
C GLY A 252 32.79 -4.51 -47.91
#